data_a930da1d14c141990674f65d4ff9280c
#
_entry.id   a930da1d14c141990674f65d4ff9280c
#
_cell.length_a   1.000
_cell.length_b   1.000
_cell.length_c   1.000
_cell.angle_alpha   90.00
_cell.angle_beta   90.00
_cell.angle_gamma   90.00
#
_symmetry.space_group_name_H-M   'P 1'
#
loop_
_entity.id
_entity.type
_entity.pdbx_description
1 polymer ?
#
loop_
_entity_poly.entity_id
_entity_poly.type
_entity_poly.pdbx_seq_one_letter_code
_entity_poly.pdbx_strand_id
1 'polypeptide(L)'
;DVLDVLKAHSDQVVIHCSDYGVRPEVSEQNLKQLAAAHIPHKYLKYYGDGQYCDGWVDNGDFVPHHRTDEENERIFSACSHVCRGGSWYVRNGQMHWCGRSIRGAELGKIPLRKEDYLDIFDPATSVEEKRERLEALMQVHMITACDYCNGDYGTEDAAKRHPAGEQLSC
;
A
#
# COMPACT_ATOMS: atom_id res chain seq x y z
N ASP A 1 9.60 -26.64 7.36
CA ASP A 1 10.05 -25.24 7.33
C ASP A 1 9.14 -24.42 6.41
N VAL A 2 9.46 -23.16 6.17
CA VAL A 2 8.65 -22.29 5.30
C VAL A 2 8.61 -22.80 3.86
N LEU A 3 9.73 -23.31 3.34
CA LEU A 3 9.80 -23.85 1.98
C LEU A 3 8.93 -25.09 1.81
N ASP A 4 8.83 -25.94 2.82
CA ASP A 4 7.97 -27.14 2.77
C ASP A 4 6.49 -26.75 2.69
N VAL A 5 6.08 -25.73 3.44
CA VAL A 5 4.70 -25.19 3.37
C VAL A 5 4.42 -24.58 2.00
N LEU A 6 5.32 -23.73 1.49
CA LEU A 6 5.17 -23.12 0.17
C LEU A 6 5.13 -24.18 -0.95
N LYS A 7 5.94 -25.23 -0.83
CA LYS A 7 5.96 -26.33 -1.79
C LYS A 7 4.66 -27.13 -1.78
N ALA A 8 4.08 -27.37 -0.59
CA ALA A 8 2.81 -28.07 -0.45
C ALA A 8 1.61 -27.30 -1.04
N HIS A 9 1.75 -25.99 -1.21
CA HIS A 9 0.71 -25.08 -1.75
C HIS A 9 1.17 -24.35 -3.02
N SER A 10 2.14 -24.90 -3.75
CA SER A 10 2.75 -24.23 -4.91
C SER A 10 1.78 -23.96 -6.07
N ASP A 11 0.65 -24.65 -6.13
CA ASP A 11 -0.45 -24.42 -7.06
C ASP A 11 -1.37 -23.24 -6.68
N GLN A 12 -1.25 -22.74 -5.44
CA GLN A 12 -2.12 -21.69 -4.88
C GLN A 12 -1.37 -20.39 -4.59
N VAL A 13 -0.03 -20.39 -4.66
CA VAL A 13 0.80 -19.24 -4.28
C VAL A 13 1.78 -18.83 -5.38
N VAL A 14 2.05 -17.53 -5.45
CA VAL A 14 3.15 -16.96 -6.22
C VAL A 14 3.97 -16.07 -5.30
N ILE A 15 5.26 -16.32 -5.18
CA ILE A 15 6.15 -15.54 -4.33
C ILE A 15 6.69 -14.33 -5.10
N HIS A 16 6.53 -13.12 -4.57
CA HIS A 16 7.15 -11.93 -5.10
C HIS A 16 8.43 -11.62 -4.32
N CYS A 17 9.56 -11.74 -4.99
CA CYS A 17 10.88 -11.45 -4.43
C CYS A 17 11.27 -10.01 -4.76
N SER A 18 11.04 -9.10 -3.84
CA SER A 18 11.44 -7.69 -3.96
C SER A 18 12.92 -7.53 -3.59
N ASP A 19 13.72 -7.03 -4.53
CA ASP A 19 15.15 -6.79 -4.33
C ASP A 19 15.44 -5.28 -4.43
N TYR A 20 15.92 -4.73 -3.34
CA TYR A 20 16.29 -3.31 -3.21
C TYR A 20 17.80 -3.07 -3.35
N GLY A 21 18.58 -4.08 -3.76
CA GLY A 21 20.02 -3.96 -3.94
C GLY A 21 20.85 -3.96 -2.64
N VAL A 22 20.21 -4.16 -1.48
CA VAL A 22 20.90 -4.12 -0.17
C VAL A 22 21.71 -5.40 0.07
N ARG A 23 21.18 -6.55 -0.33
CA ARG A 23 21.79 -7.87 -0.17
C ARG A 23 21.53 -8.73 -1.42
N PRO A 24 22.17 -8.43 -2.53
CA PRO A 24 21.92 -9.12 -3.80
C PRO A 24 22.20 -10.63 -3.73
N GLU A 25 23.19 -11.03 -2.92
CA GLU A 25 23.52 -12.45 -2.70
C GLU A 25 22.38 -13.22 -2.00
N VAL A 26 21.66 -12.58 -1.08
CA VAL A 26 20.48 -13.19 -0.42
C VAL A 26 19.32 -13.32 -1.40
N SER A 27 19.07 -12.30 -2.21
CA SER A 27 18.05 -12.33 -3.25
C SER A 27 18.32 -13.46 -4.24
N GLU A 28 19.55 -13.60 -4.71
CA GLU A 28 19.97 -14.66 -5.62
C GLU A 28 19.81 -16.06 -4.99
N GLN A 29 20.20 -16.22 -3.73
CA GLN A 29 20.05 -17.48 -3.00
C GLN A 29 18.57 -17.86 -2.84
N ASN A 30 17.72 -16.92 -2.48
CA ASN A 30 16.29 -17.15 -2.33
C ASN A 30 15.63 -17.57 -3.67
N LEU A 31 15.98 -16.90 -4.77
CA LEU A 31 15.48 -17.27 -6.09
C LEU A 31 15.90 -18.67 -6.49
N LYS A 32 17.17 -19.05 -6.24
CA LYS A 32 17.66 -20.42 -6.50
C LYS A 32 16.90 -21.47 -5.69
N GLN A 33 16.60 -21.18 -4.40
CA GLN A 33 15.86 -22.10 -3.54
C GLN A 33 14.40 -22.26 -4.01
N LEU A 34 13.73 -21.16 -4.37
CA LEU A 34 12.35 -21.20 -4.90
C LEU A 34 12.29 -21.97 -6.23
N ALA A 35 13.25 -21.74 -7.13
CA ALA A 35 13.34 -22.44 -8.40
C ALA A 35 13.59 -23.95 -8.21
N ALA A 36 14.53 -24.32 -7.34
CA ALA A 36 14.83 -25.72 -7.02
C ALA A 36 13.64 -26.45 -6.37
N ALA A 37 12.82 -25.73 -5.62
CA ALA A 37 11.61 -26.25 -4.99
C ALA A 37 10.38 -26.24 -5.93
N HIS A 38 10.51 -25.76 -7.16
CA HIS A 38 9.44 -25.58 -8.15
C HIS A 38 8.30 -24.68 -7.63
N ILE A 39 8.61 -23.68 -6.80
CA ILE A 39 7.65 -22.71 -6.28
C ILE A 39 7.52 -21.56 -7.27
N PRO A 40 6.30 -21.23 -7.77
CA PRO A 40 6.09 -20.10 -8.65
C PRO A 40 6.54 -18.80 -8.00
N HIS A 41 7.37 -18.04 -8.70
CA HIS A 41 7.89 -16.78 -8.16
C HIS A 41 8.10 -15.73 -9.24
N LYS A 42 8.12 -14.44 -8.81
CA LYS A 42 8.47 -13.27 -9.62
C LYS A 42 9.58 -12.52 -8.93
N TYR A 43 10.59 -12.14 -9.70
CA TYR A 43 11.65 -11.25 -9.24
C TYR A 43 11.29 -9.80 -9.60
N LEU A 44 11.31 -8.92 -8.60
CA LEU A 44 10.99 -7.50 -8.73
C LEU A 44 12.21 -6.69 -8.26
N LYS A 45 12.94 -6.16 -9.22
CA LYS A 45 14.11 -5.33 -8.96
C LYS A 45 13.69 -3.88 -8.74
N TYR A 46 14.10 -3.28 -7.62
CA TYR A 46 13.73 -1.92 -7.24
C TYR A 46 14.91 -0.94 -7.20
N TYR A 47 16.00 -1.23 -7.91
CA TYR A 47 17.22 -0.39 -7.93
C TYR A 47 17.89 -0.39 -9.30
N GLY A 48 18.68 0.67 -9.57
CA GLY A 48 19.47 0.79 -10.80
C GLY A 48 18.67 0.73 -12.08
N ASP A 49 19.35 0.47 -13.19
CA ASP A 49 18.73 0.36 -14.50
C ASP A 49 17.79 -0.84 -14.61
N GLY A 50 16.68 -0.66 -15.31
CA GLY A 50 15.67 -1.71 -15.50
C GLY A 50 14.89 -2.06 -14.22
N GLN A 51 14.80 -1.13 -13.28
CA GLN A 51 13.98 -1.31 -12.07
C GLN A 51 12.49 -1.48 -12.40
N TYR A 52 11.80 -2.27 -11.59
CA TYR A 52 10.37 -2.45 -11.67
C TYR A 52 9.63 -1.13 -11.39
N CYS A 53 8.60 -0.81 -12.17
CA CYS A 53 7.71 0.36 -12.04
C CYS A 53 8.34 1.75 -12.18
N ASP A 54 9.50 1.90 -12.78
CA ASP A 54 10.17 3.19 -13.04
C ASP A 54 10.38 4.10 -11.81
N GLY A 55 10.48 3.53 -10.63
CA GLY A 55 10.70 4.22 -9.37
C GLY A 55 9.47 4.37 -8.49
N TRP A 56 9.67 5.02 -7.37
CA TRP A 56 8.66 5.25 -6.34
C TRP A 56 7.90 6.54 -6.60
N VAL A 57 6.62 6.54 -6.26
CA VAL A 57 5.77 7.73 -6.31
C VAL A 57 6.00 8.56 -5.05
N ASP A 58 6.31 9.84 -5.23
CA ASP A 58 6.35 10.82 -4.14
C ASP A 58 4.95 11.33 -3.83
N ASN A 59 4.33 10.77 -2.81
CA ASN A 59 3.01 11.20 -2.36
C ASN A 59 3.03 12.49 -1.50
N GLY A 60 4.19 13.12 -1.29
CA GLY A 60 4.36 14.38 -0.57
C GLY A 60 4.58 14.25 0.95
N ASP A 61 4.72 15.39 1.63
CA ASP A 61 5.20 15.52 3.02
C ASP A 61 4.11 15.51 4.09
N PHE A 62 2.92 15.08 3.80
CA PHE A 62 1.75 15.17 4.69
C PHE A 62 1.34 16.62 5.03
N VAL A 63 1.57 17.54 4.12
CA VAL A 63 1.10 18.93 4.23
C VAL A 63 -0.28 19.04 3.57
N PRO A 64 -1.26 19.71 4.19
CA PRO A 64 -2.56 19.90 3.57
C PRO A 64 -2.45 20.83 2.34
N HIS A 65 -3.06 20.45 1.25
CA HIS A 65 -3.11 21.22 0.01
C HIS A 65 -4.27 22.21 -0.01
N HIS A 66 -5.22 22.10 0.92
CA HIS A 66 -6.43 22.93 0.99
C HIS A 66 -7.28 22.88 -0.28
N ARG A 67 -7.37 21.68 -0.87
CA ARG A 67 -8.16 21.43 -2.07
C ARG A 67 -9.65 21.44 -1.78
N THR A 68 -10.43 21.72 -2.82
CA THR A 68 -11.89 21.53 -2.76
C THR A 68 -12.24 20.03 -2.71
N ASP A 69 -13.47 19.72 -2.34
CA ASP A 69 -13.96 18.35 -2.32
C ASP A 69 -13.88 17.71 -3.72
N GLU A 70 -14.25 18.45 -4.78
CA GLU A 70 -14.18 17.98 -6.17
C GLU A 70 -12.74 17.66 -6.61
N GLU A 71 -11.77 18.43 -6.16
CA GLU A 71 -10.36 18.17 -6.44
C GLU A 71 -9.88 16.91 -5.72
N ASN A 72 -10.28 16.72 -4.47
CA ASN A 72 -9.96 15.53 -3.69
C ASN A 72 -10.66 14.28 -4.24
N GLU A 73 -11.91 14.37 -4.67
CA GLU A 73 -12.63 13.29 -5.36
C GLU A 73 -11.92 12.86 -6.66
N ARG A 74 -11.43 13.84 -7.45
CA ARG A 74 -10.66 13.54 -8.67
C ARG A 74 -9.38 12.78 -8.34
N ILE A 75 -8.63 13.19 -7.31
CA ILE A 75 -7.43 12.49 -6.87
C ILE A 75 -7.76 11.07 -6.37
N PHE A 76 -8.81 10.92 -5.58
CA PHE A 76 -9.26 9.63 -5.07
C PHE A 76 -9.65 8.69 -6.21
N SER A 77 -10.48 9.14 -7.15
CA SER A 77 -10.95 8.33 -8.27
C SER A 77 -9.84 7.89 -9.23
N ALA A 78 -8.78 8.70 -9.36
CA ALA A 78 -7.61 8.38 -10.19
C ALA A 78 -6.54 7.57 -9.43
N CYS A 79 -6.68 7.38 -8.11
CA CYS A 79 -5.70 6.69 -7.29
C CYS A 79 -5.63 5.19 -7.62
N SER A 80 -4.43 4.64 -7.79
CA SER A 80 -4.23 3.21 -8.10
C SER A 80 -4.76 2.28 -7.02
N HIS A 81 -4.78 2.72 -5.76
CA HIS A 81 -5.36 1.97 -4.65
C HIS A 81 -6.89 1.79 -4.80
N VAL A 82 -7.56 2.75 -5.41
CA VAL A 82 -9.00 2.72 -5.68
C VAL A 82 -9.29 2.01 -7.00
N CYS A 83 -8.64 2.45 -8.10
CA CYS A 83 -8.92 1.97 -9.47
C CYS A 83 -8.56 0.50 -9.69
N ARG A 84 -7.63 -0.07 -8.93
CA ARG A 84 -7.18 -1.48 -9.10
C ARG A 84 -7.95 -2.47 -8.22
N GLY A 85 -9.14 -2.14 -7.80
CA GLY A 85 -9.99 -3.05 -7.02
C GLY A 85 -9.85 -2.93 -5.51
N GLY A 86 -9.31 -1.81 -5.05
CA GLY A 86 -9.24 -1.46 -3.63
C GLY A 86 -8.20 -2.30 -2.88
N SER A 87 -7.15 -1.64 -2.42
CA SER A 87 -6.22 -2.23 -1.45
C SER A 87 -6.59 -1.69 -0.07
N TRP A 88 -6.94 -2.58 0.84
CA TRP A 88 -7.20 -2.21 2.23
C TRP A 88 -5.94 -2.39 3.06
N TYR A 89 -5.64 -1.41 3.89
CA TYR A 89 -4.53 -1.45 4.83
C TYR A 89 -5.06 -1.64 6.24
N VAL A 90 -4.66 -2.71 6.89
CA VAL A 90 -5.08 -3.02 8.25
C VAL A 90 -3.89 -2.94 9.19
N ARG A 91 -4.01 -2.13 10.24
CA ARG A 91 -2.99 -1.98 11.27
C ARG A 91 -3.63 -1.67 12.62
N ASN A 92 -3.21 -2.36 13.66
CA ASN A 92 -3.73 -2.19 15.02
C ASN A 92 -5.28 -2.25 15.11
N GLY A 93 -5.90 -3.08 14.28
CA GLY A 93 -7.36 -3.21 14.21
C GLY A 93 -8.07 -2.15 13.37
N GLN A 94 -7.36 -1.14 12.88
CA GLN A 94 -7.93 -0.13 12.00
C GLN A 94 -7.74 -0.51 10.54
N MET A 95 -8.81 -0.46 9.77
CA MET A 95 -8.86 -0.75 8.34
C MET A 95 -9.06 0.56 7.56
N HIS A 96 -8.13 0.90 6.70
CA HIS A 96 -8.09 2.15 5.93
C HIS A 96 -7.99 1.88 4.43
N TRP A 97 -8.44 2.84 3.61
CA TRP A 97 -8.28 2.80 2.15
C TRP A 97 -6.82 2.84 1.67
N CYS A 98 -5.93 3.53 2.38
CA CYS A 98 -4.53 3.61 1.96
C CYS A 98 -3.56 3.67 3.14
N GLY A 99 -2.31 3.26 2.88
CA GLY A 99 -1.24 3.28 3.88
C GLY A 99 -0.88 4.69 4.34
N ARG A 100 -1.10 5.70 3.49
CA ARG A 100 -0.85 7.10 3.83
C ARG A 100 -1.83 7.61 4.90
N SER A 101 -3.10 7.21 4.83
CA SER A 101 -4.10 7.53 5.87
C SER A 101 -3.68 7.01 7.23
N ILE A 102 -3.33 5.71 7.32
CA ILE A 102 -2.82 5.11 8.56
C ILE A 102 -1.55 5.82 9.05
N ARG A 103 -0.56 5.91 8.17
CA ARG A 103 0.76 6.42 8.56
C ARG A 103 0.73 7.89 8.94
N GLY A 104 -0.03 8.69 8.20
CA GLY A 104 -0.22 10.12 8.50
C GLY A 104 -0.90 10.35 9.84
N ALA A 105 -1.89 9.53 10.18
CA ALA A 105 -2.56 9.58 11.47
C ALA A 105 -1.62 9.17 12.63
N GLU A 106 -0.85 8.09 12.47
CA GLU A 106 0.15 7.67 13.47
C GLU A 106 1.23 8.74 13.73
N LEU A 107 1.61 9.49 12.71
CA LEU A 107 2.57 10.58 12.83
C LEU A 107 1.95 11.89 13.33
N GLY A 108 0.63 11.93 13.57
CA GLY A 108 -0.09 13.14 13.92
C GLY A 108 -0.07 14.23 12.84
N LYS A 109 0.14 13.84 11.58
CA LYS A 109 0.22 14.73 10.42
C LYS A 109 -1.10 14.84 9.66
N ILE A 110 -1.92 13.78 9.68
CA ILE A 110 -3.25 13.75 9.09
C ILE A 110 -4.26 13.56 10.23
N PRO A 111 -5.33 14.37 10.30
CA PRO A 111 -6.39 14.15 11.29
C PRO A 111 -7.01 12.75 11.12
N LEU A 112 -7.11 12.01 12.22
CA LEU A 112 -7.81 10.72 12.21
C LEU A 112 -9.31 10.97 12.36
N ARG A 113 -10.04 10.84 11.26
CA ARG A 113 -11.50 10.99 11.23
C ARG A 113 -12.18 9.63 11.21
N LYS A 114 -13.28 9.50 11.96
CA LYS A 114 -14.02 8.23 12.04
C LYS A 114 -14.59 7.76 10.70
N GLU A 115 -14.80 8.69 9.78
CA GLU A 115 -15.33 8.44 8.44
C GLU A 115 -14.29 7.77 7.52
N ASP A 116 -12.99 7.89 7.84
CA ASP A 116 -11.89 7.42 6.98
C ASP A 116 -11.46 5.99 7.25
N TYR A 117 -11.96 5.36 8.32
CA TYR A 117 -11.53 4.01 8.72
C TYR A 117 -12.62 3.23 9.46
N LEU A 118 -12.41 1.92 9.51
CA LEU A 118 -13.16 1.01 10.35
C LEU A 118 -12.24 0.44 11.44
N ASP A 119 -12.62 0.58 12.71
CA ASP A 119 -11.99 -0.14 13.81
C ASP A 119 -12.65 -1.52 13.96
N ILE A 120 -11.92 -2.55 13.53
CA ILE A 120 -12.40 -3.94 13.54
C ILE A 120 -12.49 -4.48 14.97
N PHE A 121 -11.61 -4.01 15.85
CA PHE A 121 -11.47 -4.51 17.23
C PHE A 121 -12.23 -3.68 18.26
N ASP A 122 -12.89 -2.60 17.85
CA ASP A 122 -13.71 -1.81 18.78
C ASP A 122 -14.80 -2.71 19.43
N PRO A 123 -14.73 -2.98 20.75
CA PRO A 123 -15.68 -3.85 21.42
C PRO A 123 -17.04 -3.18 21.65
N ALA A 124 -17.11 -1.85 21.51
CA ALA A 124 -18.35 -1.09 21.70
C ALA A 124 -19.25 -1.08 20.46
N THR A 125 -18.70 -1.48 19.30
CA THR A 125 -19.42 -1.51 18.03
C THR A 125 -19.81 -2.95 17.67
N SER A 126 -21.11 -3.19 17.43
CA SER A 126 -21.64 -4.49 17.03
C SER A 126 -21.12 -4.94 15.65
N VAL A 127 -21.28 -6.21 15.31
CA VAL A 127 -20.89 -6.74 13.99
C VAL A 127 -21.73 -6.11 12.89
N GLU A 128 -23.00 -5.88 13.13
CA GLU A 128 -23.96 -5.26 12.22
C GLU A 128 -23.54 -3.81 11.92
N GLU A 129 -23.25 -3.02 12.95
CA GLU A 129 -22.74 -1.66 12.78
C GLU A 129 -21.39 -1.61 12.07
N LYS A 130 -20.50 -2.58 12.31
CA LYS A 130 -19.23 -2.69 11.58
C LYS A 130 -19.44 -2.96 10.10
N ARG A 131 -20.43 -3.79 9.73
CA ARG A 131 -20.80 -4.03 8.33
C ARG A 131 -21.35 -2.78 7.66
N GLU A 132 -22.29 -2.09 8.30
CA GLU A 132 -22.85 -0.83 7.79
C GLU A 132 -21.75 0.22 7.58
N ARG A 133 -20.82 0.33 8.52
CA ARG A 133 -19.68 1.24 8.40
C ARG A 133 -18.71 0.83 7.29
N LEU A 134 -18.47 -0.47 7.10
CA LEU A 134 -17.66 -0.96 5.99
C LEU A 134 -18.33 -0.64 4.65
N GLU A 135 -19.64 -0.87 4.52
CA GLU A 135 -20.40 -0.53 3.33
C GLU A 135 -20.35 0.98 3.04
N ALA A 136 -20.53 1.81 4.07
CA ALA A 136 -20.40 3.26 3.93
C ALA A 136 -18.97 3.66 3.51
N LEU A 137 -17.94 3.06 4.10
CA LEU A 137 -16.55 3.31 3.76
C LEU A 137 -16.22 2.88 2.31
N MET A 138 -16.88 1.84 1.80
CA MET A 138 -16.74 1.41 0.39
C MET A 138 -17.41 2.37 -0.61
N GLN A 139 -18.31 3.22 -0.16
CA GLN A 139 -19.03 4.19 -1.00
C GLN A 139 -18.46 5.61 -0.93
N VAL A 140 -17.39 5.85 -0.15
CA VAL A 140 -16.78 7.18 -0.10
C VAL A 140 -16.14 7.54 -1.45
N HIS A 141 -16.21 8.81 -1.79
CA HIS A 141 -15.61 9.37 -2.99
C HIS A 141 -14.27 10.07 -2.73
N MET A 142 -13.94 10.26 -1.47
CA MET A 142 -12.65 10.77 -1.00
C MET A 142 -12.45 10.39 0.47
N ILE A 143 -11.22 10.52 0.96
CA ILE A 143 -10.86 10.42 2.38
C ILE A 143 -10.00 11.63 2.77
N THR A 144 -9.92 11.95 4.05
CA THR A 144 -9.13 13.09 4.54
C THR A 144 -7.68 13.07 4.03
N ALA A 145 -7.08 11.90 3.90
CA ALA A 145 -5.70 11.75 3.42
C ALA A 145 -5.49 12.22 1.97
N CYS A 146 -6.55 12.37 1.15
CA CYS A 146 -6.44 12.86 -0.23
C CYS A 146 -5.95 14.31 -0.26
N ASP A 147 -6.41 15.16 0.66
CA ASP A 147 -5.94 16.55 0.75
C ASP A 147 -4.46 16.68 1.20
N TYR A 148 -3.89 15.61 1.75
CA TYR A 148 -2.49 15.54 2.20
C TYR A 148 -1.59 14.75 1.25
N CYS A 149 -2.03 14.49 0.02
CA CYS A 149 -1.37 13.62 -0.94
C CYS A 149 -1.12 14.34 -2.26
N ASN A 150 0.06 14.18 -2.86
CA ASN A 150 0.35 14.68 -4.21
C ASN A 150 -0.33 13.85 -5.32
N GLY A 151 -1.10 12.83 -4.95
CA GLY A 151 -1.68 11.89 -5.90
C GLY A 151 -0.83 10.64 -6.10
N ASP A 152 -1.17 9.86 -7.11
CA ASP A 152 -0.55 8.59 -7.45
C ASP A 152 -0.45 8.45 -8.98
N TYR A 153 -0.04 7.29 -9.48
CA TYR A 153 0.23 7.00 -10.89
C TYR A 153 -0.85 7.44 -11.89
N GLY A 154 -2.10 7.56 -11.44
CA GLY A 154 -3.23 7.93 -12.28
C GLY A 154 -3.56 9.43 -12.29
N THR A 155 -2.85 10.27 -11.54
CA THR A 155 -3.12 11.71 -11.49
C THR A 155 -2.22 12.48 -12.45
N GLU A 156 -2.74 13.56 -13.08
CA GLU A 156 -1.94 14.42 -13.96
C GLU A 156 -0.82 15.15 -13.21
N ASP A 157 -1.07 15.48 -11.95
CA ASP A 157 -0.06 15.98 -11.00
C ASP A 157 0.79 14.84 -10.46
N ALA A 158 0.89 13.77 -11.25
CA ALA A 158 1.52 12.54 -10.84
C ALA A 158 2.81 12.83 -10.11
N ALA A 159 2.79 12.42 -8.87
CA ALA A 159 3.90 12.42 -7.97
C ALA A 159 5.19 12.09 -8.71
N LYS A 160 6.20 12.89 -8.50
CA LYS A 160 7.51 12.67 -9.10
C LYS A 160 7.97 11.26 -8.85
N ARG A 161 8.61 10.66 -9.85
CA ARG A 161 9.23 9.35 -9.70
C ARG A 161 10.59 9.53 -9.05
N HIS A 162 10.82 8.79 -8.00
CA HIS A 162 12.11 8.72 -7.33
C HIS A 162 12.68 7.30 -7.43
N PRO A 163 14.00 7.13 -7.52
CA PRO A 163 14.62 5.84 -7.33
C PRO A 163 14.17 5.22 -6.00
N ALA A 164 14.18 3.90 -5.91
CA ALA A 164 13.99 3.23 -4.64
C ALA A 164 15.00 3.77 -3.62
N GLY A 165 14.53 4.16 -2.45
CA GLY A 165 15.39 4.68 -1.40
C GLY A 165 16.40 3.62 -0.95
N GLU A 166 17.62 4.06 -0.66
CA GLU A 166 18.61 3.20 -0.02
C GLU A 166 18.17 2.90 1.42
N GLN A 167 18.27 1.66 1.81
CA GLN A 167 18.03 1.29 3.20
C GLN A 167 19.20 1.80 4.04
N LEU A 168 18.91 2.70 4.98
CA LEU A 168 19.93 3.12 5.95
C LEU A 168 20.35 1.93 6.80
N SER A 169 21.67 1.77 6.99
CA SER A 169 22.19 0.81 7.96
C SER A 169 21.74 1.21 9.36
N CYS A 170 21.17 0.27 10.10
CA CYS A 170 20.83 0.44 11.51
C CYS A 170 22.07 0.55 12.36
#